data_78d21b3bb25b9ed283bf8ee3ca123949
#
_entry.id   78d21b3bb25b9ed283bf8ee3ca123949
#
_cell.length_a   1.000
_cell.length_b   1.000
_cell.length_c   1.000
_cell.angle_alpha   90.00
_cell.angle_beta   90.00
_cell.angle_gamma   90.00
#
_symmetry.space_group_name_H-M   'P 1'
#
loop_
_entity.id
_entity.type
_entity.pdbx_description
1 polymer ?
#
loop_
_entity_poly.entity_id
_entity_poly.type
_entity_poly.pdbx_seq_one_letter_code
_entity_poly.pdbx_strand_id
1 'polypeptide(L)'
;MQGGWSQRQACRQLDLPERRANRWLRRREAGRLADAKPGGSPMHAILEQEAEAILAVFQEWAEVDRSHRKLAHRGSYLGRFWCSPSTVRRVLLLGDKHFRPRPQPGKSVKSPFPDWAALVPNSIWIYDSTHFTACSMTVLIIEDLISRKWLTHLVSVEETHTQVQNAFTAALEAEGLLENALQRAGTGQVDPGAEDGLNPILLAVSDNGSQMISRDTRTFMTLLAIAQHFGRPSTPTDQAWIESLNGTIKTEWPYLLAITDPAVLRAELDVVQHAYNSVRLHQGIGYVTPNDEHEGRGEAIRQARRDGMAKARLHRLARHRAERENQPNPRTP
;
A
#
# COMPACT_ATOMS: atom_id res chain seq x y z
N MET A 1 20.62 -8.47 56.82
CA MET A 1 20.06 -7.60 57.88
C MET A 1 21.22 -7.19 58.78
N GLN A 2 21.89 -6.09 58.49
CA GLN A 2 23.03 -5.57 59.29
C GLN A 2 22.66 -4.33 60.10
N GLY A 3 21.37 -4.05 60.28
CA GLY A 3 20.93 -2.83 60.94
C GLY A 3 20.06 -2.98 62.21
N GLY A 4 20.01 -4.17 62.80
CA GLY A 4 19.31 -4.40 64.06
C GLY A 4 17.78 -4.32 64.01
N TRP A 5 17.15 -4.06 62.87
CA TRP A 5 15.70 -3.98 62.70
C TRP A 5 15.10 -5.32 62.30
N SER A 6 13.95 -5.66 62.93
CA SER A 6 13.15 -6.78 62.45
C SER A 6 12.59 -6.47 61.05
N GLN A 7 12.35 -7.48 60.23
CA GLN A 7 11.72 -7.31 58.89
C GLN A 7 10.43 -6.49 59.00
N ARG A 8 9.62 -6.71 60.03
CA ARG A 8 8.37 -6.01 60.25
C ARG A 8 8.59 -4.50 60.51
N GLN A 9 9.61 -4.15 61.29
CA GLN A 9 10.00 -2.77 61.54
C GLN A 9 10.50 -2.09 60.29
N ALA A 10 11.36 -2.78 59.50
CA ALA A 10 11.85 -2.27 58.22
C ALA A 10 10.70 -2.05 57.21
N CYS A 11 9.75 -2.97 57.14
CA CYS A 11 8.59 -2.83 56.27
C CYS A 11 7.73 -1.61 56.66
N ARG A 12 7.50 -1.38 57.93
CA ARG A 12 6.76 -0.19 58.40
C ARG A 12 7.48 1.09 58.05
N GLN A 13 8.79 1.15 58.27
CA GLN A 13 9.59 2.35 58.02
C GLN A 13 9.65 2.69 56.51
N LEU A 14 9.61 1.71 55.66
CA LEU A 14 9.66 1.86 54.19
C LEU A 14 8.27 1.90 53.54
N ASP A 15 7.20 1.91 54.32
CA ASP A 15 5.81 1.83 53.84
C ASP A 15 5.58 0.69 52.85
N LEU A 16 6.16 -0.47 53.16
CA LEU A 16 6.09 -1.66 52.30
C LEU A 16 5.22 -2.75 52.98
N PRO A 17 4.24 -3.33 52.24
CA PRO A 17 3.50 -4.47 52.73
C PRO A 17 4.44 -5.67 53.00
N GLU A 18 4.35 -6.28 54.20
CA GLU A 18 5.17 -7.47 54.54
C GLU A 18 5.07 -8.61 53.50
N ARG A 19 3.88 -8.78 52.90
CA ARG A 19 3.67 -9.73 51.77
C ARG A 19 4.61 -9.46 50.58
N ARG A 20 4.87 -8.18 50.27
CA ARG A 20 5.76 -7.79 49.17
C ARG A 20 7.22 -8.09 49.54
N ALA A 21 7.63 -7.77 50.77
CA ALA A 21 8.97 -8.06 51.24
C ALA A 21 9.25 -9.56 51.27
N ASN A 22 8.33 -10.38 51.79
CA ASN A 22 8.46 -11.85 51.78
C ASN A 22 8.57 -12.41 50.37
N ARG A 23 7.79 -11.89 49.42
CA ARG A 23 7.88 -12.31 48.00
C ARG A 23 9.24 -11.97 47.40
N TRP A 24 9.81 -10.78 47.72
CA TRP A 24 11.13 -10.40 47.22
C TRP A 24 12.25 -11.23 47.87
N LEU A 25 12.16 -11.56 49.15
CA LEU A 25 13.12 -12.44 49.82
C LEU A 25 13.16 -13.83 49.20
N ARG A 26 11.99 -14.44 48.95
CA ARG A 26 11.88 -15.74 48.24
C ARG A 26 12.45 -15.65 46.80
N ARG A 27 12.21 -14.55 46.09
CA ARG A 27 12.75 -14.35 44.75
C ARG A 27 14.26 -14.19 44.77
N ARG A 28 14.81 -13.50 45.77
CA ARG A 28 16.24 -13.36 45.96
C ARG A 28 16.90 -14.71 46.24
N GLU A 29 16.35 -15.52 47.10
CA GLU A 29 16.81 -16.87 47.42
C GLU A 29 16.80 -17.76 46.18
N ALA A 30 15.81 -17.61 45.31
CA ALA A 30 15.68 -18.33 44.04
C ALA A 30 16.52 -17.69 42.89
N GLY A 31 17.32 -16.66 43.12
CA GLY A 31 18.10 -15.96 42.12
C GLY A 31 17.27 -15.18 41.07
N ARG A 32 15.98 -14.88 41.36
CA ARG A 32 15.01 -14.28 40.42
C ARG A 32 14.41 -12.99 40.95
N LEU A 33 15.23 -11.99 41.24
CA LEU A 33 14.75 -10.68 41.75
C LEU A 33 13.94 -9.90 40.72
N ALA A 34 14.26 -10.03 39.44
CA ALA A 34 13.50 -9.39 38.39
C ALA A 34 12.02 -9.87 38.33
N ASP A 35 11.13 -8.97 38.03
CA ASP A 35 9.72 -9.36 37.81
C ASP A 35 9.62 -10.34 36.63
N ALA A 36 8.88 -11.42 36.85
CA ALA A 36 8.55 -12.31 35.75
C ALA A 36 7.73 -11.55 34.71
N LYS A 37 8.03 -11.78 33.44
CA LYS A 37 7.16 -11.31 32.37
C LYS A 37 5.73 -11.76 32.68
N PRO A 38 4.70 -10.93 32.41
CA PRO A 38 3.32 -11.34 32.59
C PRO A 38 3.11 -12.71 31.93
N GLY A 39 2.72 -13.72 32.71
CA GLY A 39 2.56 -15.07 32.23
C GLY A 39 1.24 -15.25 31.48
N GLY A 40 1.23 -16.21 30.57
CA GLY A 40 0.07 -16.64 29.82
C GLY A 40 0.14 -16.28 28.33
N SER A 41 -0.19 -17.24 27.47
CA SER A 41 -0.45 -16.97 26.06
C SER A 41 -1.89 -16.50 25.91
N PRO A 42 -2.17 -15.41 25.17
CA PRO A 42 -3.54 -15.03 24.86
C PRO A 42 -4.26 -16.18 24.17
N MET A 43 -5.53 -16.41 24.50
CA MET A 43 -6.33 -17.47 23.89
C MET A 43 -6.50 -17.36 22.35
N HIS A 44 -6.17 -16.19 21.80
CA HIS A 44 -6.17 -15.89 20.35
C HIS A 44 -4.75 -15.70 19.81
N ALA A 45 -3.73 -16.20 20.52
CA ALA A 45 -2.36 -16.18 20.02
C ALA A 45 -2.26 -16.93 18.69
N ILE A 46 -1.33 -16.48 17.85
CA ILE A 46 -1.07 -17.13 16.56
C ILE A 46 -0.61 -18.57 16.78
N LEU A 47 -1.08 -19.48 15.94
CA LEU A 47 -0.65 -20.88 15.95
C LEU A 47 0.74 -21.02 15.31
N GLU A 48 1.46 -22.09 15.67
CA GLU A 48 2.79 -22.37 15.12
C GLU A 48 2.75 -22.51 13.59
N GLN A 49 1.77 -23.23 13.06
CA GLN A 49 1.54 -23.38 11.63
C GLN A 49 1.30 -22.04 10.90
N GLU A 50 0.61 -21.10 11.57
CA GLU A 50 0.42 -19.76 11.01
C GLU A 50 1.72 -18.94 11.02
N ALA A 51 2.58 -19.14 12.03
CA ALA A 51 3.90 -18.50 12.07
C ALA A 51 4.81 -19.05 10.96
N GLU A 52 4.80 -20.36 10.74
CA GLU A 52 5.50 -21.00 9.61
C GLU A 52 5.01 -20.48 8.25
N ALA A 53 3.69 -20.36 8.08
CA ALA A 53 3.10 -19.82 6.87
C ALA A 53 3.54 -18.36 6.61
N ILE A 54 3.66 -17.55 7.67
CA ILE A 54 4.20 -16.17 7.56
C ILE A 54 5.64 -16.17 7.06
N LEU A 55 6.49 -17.05 7.60
CA LEU A 55 7.89 -17.16 7.20
C LEU A 55 8.02 -17.66 5.76
N ALA A 56 7.20 -18.62 5.34
CA ALA A 56 7.15 -19.11 3.97
C ALA A 56 6.74 -18.01 2.99
N VAL A 57 5.68 -17.25 3.29
CA VAL A 57 5.25 -16.11 2.46
C VAL A 57 6.31 -15.01 2.42
N PHE A 58 7.06 -14.80 3.51
CA PHE A 58 8.19 -13.87 3.49
C PHE A 58 9.28 -14.32 2.51
N GLN A 59 9.66 -15.60 2.51
CA GLN A 59 10.68 -16.14 1.60
C GLN A 59 10.28 -15.98 0.13
N GLU A 60 9.01 -16.17 -0.18
CA GLU A 60 8.50 -16.08 -1.56
C GLU A 60 8.28 -14.63 -2.04
N TRP A 61 7.87 -13.74 -1.15
CA TRP A 61 7.31 -12.42 -1.53
C TRP A 61 8.04 -11.20 -0.94
N ALA A 62 9.10 -11.37 -0.13
CA ALA A 62 9.77 -10.25 0.52
C ALA A 62 10.37 -9.22 -0.45
N GLU A 63 10.77 -9.65 -1.64
CA GLU A 63 11.32 -8.75 -2.67
C GLU A 63 10.22 -7.92 -3.38
N VAL A 64 8.99 -8.44 -3.45
CA VAL A 64 7.82 -7.75 -4.01
C VAL A 64 7.12 -6.92 -2.94
N ASP A 65 6.80 -7.55 -1.81
CA ASP A 65 6.03 -6.95 -0.72
C ASP A 65 6.94 -6.45 0.41
N ARG A 66 7.82 -5.53 0.11
CA ARG A 66 8.91 -5.00 0.97
C ARG A 66 8.46 -4.34 2.28
N SER A 67 7.39 -4.85 2.91
CA SER A 67 6.95 -4.42 4.24
C SER A 67 6.06 -5.46 4.91
N HIS A 68 6.15 -5.53 6.25
CA HIS A 68 5.29 -6.40 7.06
C HIS A 68 3.78 -6.14 6.85
N ARG A 69 3.39 -4.91 6.46
CA ARG A 69 2.00 -4.55 6.16
C ARG A 69 1.54 -5.19 4.86
N LYS A 70 2.30 -5.03 3.77
CA LYS A 70 1.99 -5.69 2.50
C LYS A 70 1.97 -7.20 2.66
N LEU A 71 2.95 -7.77 3.37
CA LEU A 71 3.03 -9.21 3.59
C LEU A 71 1.82 -9.77 4.35
N ALA A 72 1.30 -9.04 5.36
CA ALA A 72 0.09 -9.43 6.07
C ALA A 72 -1.12 -9.52 5.12
N HIS A 73 -1.23 -8.58 4.20
CA HIS A 73 -2.30 -8.56 3.20
C HIS A 73 -2.07 -9.62 2.11
N ARG A 74 -0.82 -9.87 1.72
CA ARG A 74 -0.45 -10.96 0.80
C ARG A 74 -0.87 -12.32 1.36
N GLY A 75 -0.61 -12.58 2.63
CA GLY A 75 -1.03 -13.83 3.27
C GLY A 75 -2.53 -14.07 3.18
N SER A 76 -3.34 -13.03 3.38
CA SER A 76 -4.80 -13.14 3.22
C SER A 76 -5.24 -13.28 1.76
N TYR A 77 -4.54 -12.65 0.83
CA TYR A 77 -4.77 -12.78 -0.61
C TYR A 77 -4.56 -14.22 -1.10
N LEU A 78 -3.48 -14.83 -0.60
CA LEU A 78 -3.13 -16.22 -0.93
C LEU A 78 -3.95 -17.25 -0.13
N GLY A 79 -4.80 -16.82 0.79
CA GLY A 79 -5.55 -17.72 1.66
C GLY A 79 -4.70 -18.51 2.67
N ARG A 80 -3.43 -18.08 2.93
CA ARG A 80 -2.48 -18.84 3.76
C ARG A 80 -2.57 -18.52 5.25
N PHE A 81 -2.81 -17.24 5.61
CA PHE A 81 -3.02 -16.81 6.99
C PHE A 81 -3.78 -15.50 7.06
N TRP A 82 -4.42 -15.23 8.22
CA TRP A 82 -5.13 -13.99 8.52
C TRP A 82 -4.72 -13.47 9.89
N CYS A 83 -3.80 -12.52 9.89
CA CYS A 83 -3.33 -11.88 11.12
C CYS A 83 -2.99 -10.40 10.88
N SER A 84 -2.85 -9.65 11.99
CA SER A 84 -2.55 -8.23 11.90
C SER A 84 -1.12 -7.98 11.39
N PRO A 85 -0.84 -6.84 10.75
CA PRO A 85 0.52 -6.44 10.40
C PRO A 85 1.49 -6.44 11.58
N SER A 86 1.02 -6.09 12.79
CA SER A 86 1.84 -6.13 14.01
C SER A 86 2.23 -7.56 14.39
N THR A 87 1.35 -8.53 14.16
CA THR A 87 1.63 -9.96 14.38
C THR A 87 2.68 -10.46 13.40
N VAL A 88 2.54 -10.14 12.10
CA VAL A 88 3.55 -10.48 11.07
C VAL A 88 4.91 -9.89 11.46
N ARG A 89 4.97 -8.59 11.81
CA ARG A 89 6.21 -7.96 12.25
C ARG A 89 6.86 -8.70 13.40
N ARG A 90 6.09 -9.10 14.42
CA ARG A 90 6.60 -9.83 15.57
C ARG A 90 7.17 -11.21 15.21
N VAL A 91 6.47 -11.97 14.35
CA VAL A 91 6.94 -13.28 13.87
C VAL A 91 8.25 -13.12 13.09
N LEU A 92 8.32 -12.15 12.17
CA LEU A 92 9.53 -11.87 11.39
C LEU A 92 10.71 -11.50 12.29
N LEU A 93 10.51 -10.65 13.30
CA LEU A 93 11.57 -10.28 14.25
C LEU A 93 12.05 -11.48 15.08
N LEU A 94 11.16 -12.36 15.50
CA LEU A 94 11.52 -13.60 16.21
C LEU A 94 12.29 -14.57 15.32
N GLY A 95 12.01 -14.58 14.01
CA GLY A 95 12.72 -15.35 13.00
C GLY A 95 13.95 -14.66 12.43
N ASP A 96 14.38 -13.52 12.97
CA ASP A 96 15.49 -12.68 12.48
C ASP A 96 15.35 -12.31 10.99
N LYS A 97 14.11 -11.98 10.57
CA LYS A 97 13.79 -11.58 9.21
C LYS A 97 13.53 -10.08 9.14
N HIS A 98 14.23 -9.39 8.25
CA HIS A 98 14.17 -7.95 8.08
C HIS A 98 13.93 -7.55 6.63
N PHE A 99 13.11 -6.51 6.41
CA PHE A 99 13.01 -5.85 5.11
C PHE A 99 14.11 -4.81 4.95
N ARG A 100 14.53 -4.54 3.71
CA ARG A 100 15.42 -3.42 3.42
C ARG A 100 14.79 -2.09 3.84
N PRO A 101 15.51 -1.19 4.52
CA PRO A 101 15.00 0.12 4.90
C PRO A 101 14.53 0.93 3.69
N ARG A 102 13.44 1.69 3.85
CA ARG A 102 12.96 2.65 2.85
C ARG A 102 13.00 4.06 3.43
N PRO A 103 13.37 5.08 2.62
CA PRO A 103 13.15 6.47 2.99
C PRO A 103 11.66 6.73 3.26
N GLN A 104 11.35 7.51 4.27
CA GLN A 104 9.97 7.91 4.54
C GLN A 104 9.71 9.26 3.85
N PRO A 105 8.67 9.37 2.98
CA PRO A 105 8.28 10.64 2.40
C PRO A 105 7.71 11.58 3.48
N GLY A 106 7.90 12.90 3.28
CA GLY A 106 7.32 13.94 4.12
C GLY A 106 5.77 13.94 4.08
N LYS A 107 5.16 14.69 4.99
CA LYS A 107 3.69 14.89 4.99
C LYS A 107 3.29 15.86 3.86
N SER A 108 2.26 15.50 3.08
CA SER A 108 1.71 16.36 2.02
C SER A 108 0.30 16.85 2.38
N VAL A 109 -0.06 18.06 1.90
CA VAL A 109 -1.41 18.63 2.02
C VAL A 109 -2.14 18.41 0.69
N LYS A 110 -3.36 17.87 0.72
CA LYS A 110 -4.15 17.56 -0.48
C LYS A 110 -4.92 18.79 -0.97
N SER A 111 -4.98 19.00 -2.29
CA SER A 111 -5.90 19.94 -2.93
C SER A 111 -7.18 19.22 -3.35
N PRO A 112 -8.39 19.77 -3.13
CA PRO A 112 -9.63 19.15 -3.56
C PRO A 112 -9.78 19.18 -5.08
N PHE A 113 -10.35 18.11 -5.65
CA PHE A 113 -10.77 18.05 -7.04
C PHE A 113 -12.13 18.75 -7.22
N PRO A 114 -12.52 19.11 -8.47
CA PRO A 114 -13.86 19.62 -8.75
C PRO A 114 -14.96 18.65 -8.31
N ASP A 115 -16.07 19.17 -7.81
CA ASP A 115 -17.17 18.34 -7.24
C ASP A 115 -17.82 17.43 -8.27
N TRP A 116 -17.78 17.77 -9.57
CA TRP A 116 -18.29 16.92 -10.65
C TRP A 116 -17.42 15.69 -10.93
N ALA A 117 -16.15 15.69 -10.52
CA ALA A 117 -15.24 14.56 -10.73
C ALA A 117 -15.57 13.46 -9.73
N ALA A 118 -16.26 12.42 -10.19
CA ALA A 118 -16.59 11.27 -9.37
C ALA A 118 -15.31 10.55 -8.89
N LEU A 119 -15.36 9.96 -7.69
CA LEU A 119 -14.24 9.18 -7.14
C LEU A 119 -14.40 7.69 -7.49
N VAL A 120 -14.47 7.41 -8.79
CA VAL A 120 -14.58 6.06 -9.36
C VAL A 120 -13.49 5.81 -10.39
N PRO A 121 -13.11 4.56 -10.70
CA PRO A 121 -12.15 4.26 -11.75
C PRO A 121 -12.50 4.97 -13.07
N ASN A 122 -11.47 5.40 -13.80
CA ASN A 122 -11.58 6.12 -15.06
C ASN A 122 -12.21 7.53 -14.98
N SER A 123 -12.33 8.12 -13.79
CA SER A 123 -12.83 9.50 -13.65
C SER A 123 -11.72 10.54 -13.55
N ILE A 124 -10.56 10.18 -13.02
CA ILE A 124 -9.42 11.08 -12.85
C ILE A 124 -8.14 10.36 -13.26
N TRP A 125 -7.53 10.82 -14.34
CA TRP A 125 -6.24 10.32 -14.79
C TRP A 125 -5.14 11.33 -14.48
N ILE A 126 -4.03 10.85 -13.95
CA ILE A 126 -2.83 11.65 -13.73
C ILE A 126 -1.76 11.20 -14.73
N TYR A 127 -1.00 12.16 -15.25
CA TYR A 127 0.02 11.87 -16.23
C TYR A 127 1.24 12.78 -16.04
N ASP A 128 2.41 12.20 -16.30
CA ASP A 128 3.70 12.87 -16.14
C ASP A 128 4.77 12.18 -16.97
N SER A 129 5.84 12.90 -17.25
CA SER A 129 7.02 12.40 -17.95
C SER A 129 8.15 12.10 -16.99
N THR A 130 8.84 11.00 -17.20
CA THR A 130 10.01 10.61 -16.42
C THR A 130 11.17 10.20 -17.32
N HIS A 131 12.41 10.55 -16.93
CA HIS A 131 13.58 10.34 -17.77
C HIS A 131 14.35 9.04 -17.41
N PHE A 132 14.79 8.32 -18.44
CA PHE A 132 15.69 7.19 -18.39
C PHE A 132 16.99 7.58 -19.10
N THR A 133 17.91 8.16 -18.35
CA THR A 133 19.10 8.83 -18.89
C THR A 133 20.08 7.89 -19.55
N ALA A 134 20.16 6.63 -19.15
CA ALA A 134 21.08 5.65 -19.74
C ALA A 134 20.78 5.38 -21.23
N CYS A 135 19.50 5.42 -21.62
CA CYS A 135 19.09 5.28 -23.04
C CYS A 135 18.65 6.60 -23.68
N SER A 136 18.76 7.73 -22.96
CA SER A 136 18.32 9.06 -23.42
C SER A 136 16.85 9.11 -23.83
N MET A 137 15.99 8.39 -23.11
CA MET A 137 14.55 8.32 -23.37
C MET A 137 13.76 9.01 -22.29
N THR A 138 12.65 9.60 -22.69
CA THR A 138 11.56 10.04 -21.84
C THR A 138 10.42 9.04 -21.91
N VAL A 139 9.79 8.79 -20.79
CA VAL A 139 8.61 7.93 -20.68
C VAL A 139 7.46 8.74 -20.12
N LEU A 140 6.45 8.98 -20.94
CA LEU A 140 5.18 9.54 -20.51
C LEU A 140 4.32 8.42 -19.94
N ILE A 141 3.81 8.60 -18.72
CA ILE A 141 3.02 7.61 -17.99
C ILE A 141 1.64 8.19 -17.69
N ILE A 142 0.59 7.38 -17.84
CA ILE A 142 -0.78 7.72 -17.42
C ILE A 142 -1.22 6.70 -16.37
N GLU A 143 -1.70 7.20 -15.23
CA GLU A 143 -2.24 6.40 -14.11
C GLU A 143 -3.68 6.83 -13.80
N ASP A 144 -4.58 5.87 -13.57
CA ASP A 144 -5.88 6.15 -12.93
C ASP A 144 -5.67 6.46 -11.45
N LEU A 145 -6.07 7.66 -11.03
CA LEU A 145 -5.84 8.12 -9.66
C LEU A 145 -6.61 7.29 -8.63
N ILE A 146 -7.77 6.79 -8.97
CA ILE A 146 -8.67 6.14 -8.02
C ILE A 146 -8.24 4.70 -7.77
N SER A 147 -8.04 3.94 -8.82
CA SER A 147 -7.62 2.53 -8.75
C SER A 147 -6.11 2.34 -8.64
N ARG A 148 -5.31 3.38 -8.92
CA ARG A 148 -3.86 3.29 -9.03
C ARG A 148 -3.40 2.40 -10.18
N LYS A 149 -4.24 2.18 -11.17
CA LYS A 149 -3.89 1.40 -12.34
C LYS A 149 -3.00 2.22 -13.27
N TRP A 150 -1.84 1.70 -13.58
CA TRP A 150 -0.98 2.24 -14.62
C TRP A 150 -1.58 1.87 -15.98
N LEU A 151 -2.24 2.84 -16.63
CA LEU A 151 -3.03 2.61 -17.85
C LEU A 151 -2.15 2.40 -19.07
N THR A 152 -1.20 3.30 -19.28
CA THR A 152 -0.27 3.23 -20.42
C THR A 152 1.05 3.93 -20.14
N HIS A 153 2.03 3.65 -20.98
CA HIS A 153 3.28 4.41 -21.05
C HIS A 153 3.71 4.56 -22.52
N LEU A 154 4.40 5.66 -22.81
CA LEU A 154 4.96 5.94 -24.12
C LEU A 154 6.44 6.27 -23.99
N VAL A 155 7.31 5.47 -24.60
CA VAL A 155 8.76 5.68 -24.64
C VAL A 155 9.10 6.52 -25.88
N SER A 156 9.72 7.70 -25.70
CA SER A 156 10.05 8.63 -26.77
C SER A 156 11.36 9.35 -26.49
N VAL A 157 12.00 9.86 -27.57
CA VAL A 157 13.13 10.79 -27.45
C VAL A 157 12.65 12.21 -27.14
N GLU A 158 11.44 12.53 -27.58
CA GLU A 158 10.85 13.88 -27.49
C GLU A 158 9.75 13.97 -26.44
N GLU A 159 9.59 15.15 -25.88
CA GLU A 159 8.46 15.53 -25.01
C GLU A 159 7.61 16.58 -25.71
N THR A 160 6.72 16.15 -26.59
CA THR A 160 5.85 17.04 -27.35
C THR A 160 4.37 16.73 -27.11
N HIS A 161 3.48 17.62 -27.56
CA HIS A 161 2.04 17.40 -27.52
C HIS A 161 1.61 16.11 -28.24
N THR A 162 2.34 15.68 -29.29
CA THR A 162 2.04 14.45 -30.04
C THR A 162 2.16 13.21 -29.16
N GLN A 163 3.17 13.15 -28.26
CA GLN A 163 3.30 12.03 -27.31
C GLN A 163 2.14 12.01 -26.31
N VAL A 164 1.70 13.18 -25.84
CA VAL A 164 0.52 13.28 -24.95
C VAL A 164 -0.72 12.75 -25.66
N GLN A 165 -0.97 13.20 -26.90
CA GLN A 165 -2.12 12.76 -27.70
C GLN A 165 -2.10 11.26 -27.94
N ASN A 166 -0.96 10.69 -28.35
CA ASN A 166 -0.81 9.26 -28.61
C ASN A 166 -1.03 8.43 -27.32
N ALA A 167 -0.47 8.86 -26.18
CA ALA A 167 -0.63 8.16 -24.91
C ALA A 167 -2.10 8.17 -24.44
N PHE A 168 -2.79 9.33 -24.54
CA PHE A 168 -4.20 9.40 -24.17
C PHE A 168 -5.09 8.60 -25.12
N THR A 169 -4.84 8.63 -26.43
CA THR A 169 -5.58 7.80 -27.38
C THR A 169 -5.43 6.32 -27.02
N ALA A 170 -4.20 5.85 -26.83
CA ALA A 170 -3.94 4.46 -26.45
C ALA A 170 -4.60 4.07 -25.11
N ALA A 171 -4.57 4.96 -24.10
CA ALA A 171 -5.21 4.71 -22.83
C ALA A 171 -6.75 4.65 -22.95
N LEU A 172 -7.37 5.57 -23.72
CA LEU A 172 -8.81 5.58 -23.96
C LEU A 172 -9.27 4.35 -24.74
N GLU A 173 -8.50 3.90 -25.72
CA GLU A 173 -8.76 2.67 -26.45
C GLU A 173 -8.69 1.44 -25.54
N ALA A 174 -7.62 1.33 -24.75
CA ALA A 174 -7.41 0.20 -23.82
C ALA A 174 -8.52 0.09 -22.77
N GLU A 175 -9.06 1.25 -22.32
CA GLU A 175 -10.15 1.33 -21.34
C GLU A 175 -11.56 1.31 -21.99
N GLY A 176 -11.65 1.24 -23.33
CA GLY A 176 -12.91 1.24 -24.05
C GLY A 176 -13.69 2.56 -23.96
N LEU A 177 -13.00 3.68 -23.73
CA LEU A 177 -13.61 4.99 -23.50
C LEU A 177 -13.57 5.90 -24.73
N LEU A 178 -12.78 5.58 -25.77
CA LEU A 178 -12.53 6.48 -26.90
C LEU A 178 -13.83 6.83 -27.66
N GLU A 179 -14.67 5.84 -27.95
CA GLU A 179 -15.92 6.08 -28.65
C GLU A 179 -16.89 6.97 -27.86
N ASN A 180 -17.02 6.73 -26.56
CA ASN A 180 -17.84 7.55 -25.66
C ASN A 180 -17.26 8.99 -25.55
N ALA A 181 -15.95 9.14 -25.51
CA ALA A 181 -15.28 10.45 -25.50
C ALA A 181 -15.62 11.26 -26.75
N LEU A 182 -15.50 10.66 -27.94
CA LEU A 182 -15.81 11.30 -29.21
C LEU A 182 -17.30 11.63 -29.35
N GLN A 183 -18.17 10.71 -28.96
CA GLN A 183 -19.61 10.94 -28.95
C GLN A 183 -20.01 12.09 -28.04
N ARG A 184 -19.47 12.14 -26.82
CA ARG A 184 -19.75 13.20 -25.85
C ARG A 184 -19.24 14.57 -26.33
N ALA A 185 -18.07 14.65 -26.86
CA ALA A 185 -17.52 15.87 -27.45
C ALA A 185 -18.37 16.34 -28.66
N GLY A 186 -18.87 15.43 -29.48
CA GLY A 186 -19.71 15.72 -30.65
C GLY A 186 -21.06 16.36 -30.29
N THR A 187 -21.53 16.25 -29.05
CA THR A 187 -22.77 16.94 -28.61
C THR A 187 -22.61 18.44 -28.50
N GLY A 188 -21.38 18.95 -28.31
CA GLY A 188 -21.11 20.36 -28.05
C GLY A 188 -21.64 20.89 -26.72
N GLN A 189 -22.11 20.02 -25.83
CA GLN A 189 -22.75 20.36 -24.54
C GLN A 189 -21.89 20.03 -23.31
N VAL A 190 -20.58 19.83 -23.51
CA VAL A 190 -19.69 19.51 -22.39
C VAL A 190 -19.35 20.80 -21.63
N ASP A 191 -20.05 21.00 -20.52
CA ASP A 191 -19.83 22.14 -19.61
C ASP A 191 -20.04 21.67 -18.17
N PRO A 192 -18.95 21.48 -17.40
CA PRO A 192 -19.03 21.01 -16.01
C PRO A 192 -19.64 22.03 -15.04
N GLY A 193 -19.93 23.25 -15.49
CA GLY A 193 -20.55 24.30 -14.69
C GLY A 193 -22.04 24.51 -14.98
N ALA A 194 -22.60 23.90 -16.03
CA ALA A 194 -23.99 24.06 -16.42
C ALA A 194 -24.89 23.00 -15.77
N GLU A 195 -26.06 23.40 -15.26
CA GLU A 195 -27.05 22.48 -14.68
C GLU A 195 -27.51 21.40 -15.69
N ASP A 196 -27.61 21.77 -16.97
CA ASP A 196 -28.00 20.91 -18.08
C ASP A 196 -26.82 20.40 -18.91
N GLY A 197 -25.57 20.74 -18.50
CA GLY A 197 -24.35 20.36 -19.20
C GLY A 197 -23.97 18.91 -18.97
N LEU A 198 -23.33 18.32 -19.99
CA LEU A 198 -22.68 17.02 -19.83
C LEU A 198 -21.32 17.22 -19.15
N ASN A 199 -21.07 16.48 -18.08
CA ASN A 199 -19.75 16.46 -17.48
C ASN A 199 -18.71 15.91 -18.47
N PRO A 200 -17.46 16.36 -18.41
CA PRO A 200 -16.34 15.73 -19.11
C PRO A 200 -16.29 14.23 -18.83
N ILE A 201 -15.74 13.46 -19.77
CA ILE A 201 -15.62 12.00 -19.59
C ILE A 201 -14.69 11.66 -18.43
N LEU A 202 -13.63 12.45 -18.27
CA LEU A 202 -12.67 12.34 -17.18
C LEU A 202 -11.94 13.66 -16.94
N LEU A 203 -11.27 13.77 -15.81
CA LEU A 203 -10.35 14.85 -15.45
C LEU A 203 -8.91 14.38 -15.64
N ALA A 204 -8.16 15.05 -16.53
CA ALA A 204 -6.73 14.83 -16.71
C ALA A 204 -5.93 15.81 -15.85
N VAL A 205 -5.07 15.29 -14.99
CA VAL A 205 -4.26 16.06 -14.04
C VAL A 205 -2.78 15.92 -14.40
N SER A 206 -2.09 17.04 -14.59
CA SER A 206 -0.65 17.05 -14.85
C SER A 206 0.03 18.22 -14.15
N ASP A 207 1.34 18.29 -14.32
CA ASP A 207 2.11 19.49 -14.05
C ASP A 207 1.88 20.59 -15.12
N ASN A 208 2.63 21.69 -15.02
CA ASN A 208 2.62 22.78 -16.00
C ASN A 208 3.71 22.61 -17.06
N GLY A 209 4.09 21.39 -17.41
CA GLY A 209 5.02 21.12 -18.50
C GLY A 209 4.55 21.74 -19.82
N SER A 210 5.47 22.25 -20.64
CA SER A 210 5.13 22.95 -21.88
C SER A 210 4.27 22.11 -22.83
N GLN A 211 4.53 20.81 -22.91
CA GLN A 211 3.77 19.84 -23.71
C GLN A 211 2.34 19.63 -23.14
N MET A 212 2.17 19.74 -21.81
CA MET A 212 0.89 19.55 -21.12
C MET A 212 -0.06 20.76 -21.32
N ILE A 213 0.49 21.96 -21.31
CA ILE A 213 -0.28 23.22 -21.43
C ILE A 213 -0.38 23.71 -22.85
N SER A 214 0.22 23.05 -23.85
CA SER A 214 0.22 23.49 -25.25
C SER A 214 -1.20 23.66 -25.80
N ARG A 215 -1.35 24.55 -26.78
CA ARG A 215 -2.63 24.75 -27.46
C ARG A 215 -3.13 23.47 -28.11
N ASP A 216 -2.23 22.69 -28.72
CA ASP A 216 -2.58 21.46 -29.42
C ASP A 216 -3.07 20.37 -28.45
N THR A 217 -2.42 20.24 -27.26
CA THR A 217 -2.90 19.36 -26.20
C THR A 217 -4.29 19.79 -25.71
N ARG A 218 -4.50 21.07 -25.45
CA ARG A 218 -5.81 21.58 -25.01
C ARG A 218 -6.91 21.32 -26.03
N THR A 219 -6.63 21.57 -27.32
CA THR A 219 -7.57 21.29 -28.42
C THR A 219 -7.90 19.81 -28.48
N PHE A 220 -6.90 18.93 -28.39
CA PHE A 220 -7.08 17.50 -28.38
C PHE A 220 -7.95 17.02 -27.18
N MET A 221 -7.66 17.51 -25.97
CA MET A 221 -8.43 17.17 -24.78
C MET A 221 -9.90 17.61 -24.91
N THR A 222 -10.14 18.81 -25.48
CA THR A 222 -11.49 19.29 -25.75
C THR A 222 -12.22 18.41 -26.75
N LEU A 223 -11.54 17.96 -27.81
CA LEU A 223 -12.11 17.06 -28.83
C LEU A 223 -12.43 15.65 -28.29
N LEU A 224 -11.99 15.32 -27.10
CA LEU A 224 -12.28 14.06 -26.42
C LEU A 224 -13.10 14.28 -25.15
N ALA A 225 -13.70 15.45 -24.95
CA ALA A 225 -14.48 15.80 -23.77
C ALA A 225 -13.71 15.56 -22.44
N ILE A 226 -12.40 15.77 -22.42
CA ILE A 226 -11.52 15.65 -21.27
C ILE A 226 -11.29 17.03 -20.66
N ALA A 227 -11.59 17.19 -19.37
CA ALA A 227 -11.20 18.37 -18.63
C ALA A 227 -9.74 18.27 -18.18
N GLN A 228 -9.03 19.41 -18.20
CA GLN A 228 -7.66 19.48 -17.71
C GLN A 228 -7.59 20.22 -16.37
N HIS A 229 -6.84 19.68 -15.45
CA HIS A 229 -6.46 20.32 -14.19
C HIS A 229 -4.95 20.34 -14.07
N PHE A 230 -4.41 21.53 -13.88
CA PHE A 230 -2.96 21.72 -13.74
C PHE A 230 -2.64 21.94 -12.27
N GLY A 231 -1.64 21.22 -11.77
CA GLY A 231 -1.09 21.46 -10.45
C GLY A 231 -0.60 22.91 -10.30
N ARG A 232 -0.71 23.47 -9.10
CA ARG A 232 -0.22 24.81 -8.85
C ARG A 232 1.30 24.85 -9.01
N PRO A 233 1.86 25.90 -9.64
CA PRO A 233 3.31 26.03 -9.79
C PRO A 233 4.02 25.92 -8.44
N SER A 234 5.10 25.15 -8.40
CA SER A 234 5.93 24.92 -7.19
C SER A 234 5.18 24.35 -5.98
N THR A 235 4.08 23.63 -6.20
CA THR A 235 3.33 22.96 -5.14
C THR A 235 3.45 21.43 -5.28
N PRO A 236 4.45 20.80 -4.65
CA PRO A 236 4.72 19.35 -4.81
C PRO A 236 3.55 18.45 -4.41
N THR A 237 2.60 18.97 -3.63
CA THR A 237 1.47 18.21 -3.11
C THR A 237 0.43 17.85 -4.14
N ASP A 238 0.29 18.66 -5.20
CA ASP A 238 -0.73 18.46 -6.22
C ASP A 238 -0.34 17.35 -7.22
N GLN A 239 0.93 16.96 -7.25
CA GLN A 239 1.52 15.95 -8.14
C GLN A 239 2.07 14.72 -7.40
N ALA A 240 1.97 14.71 -6.07
CA ALA A 240 2.56 13.66 -5.23
C ALA A 240 2.16 12.23 -5.62
N TRP A 241 1.06 12.05 -6.34
CA TRP A 241 0.58 10.72 -6.74
C TRP A 241 1.37 10.16 -7.92
N ILE A 242 1.54 10.93 -9.01
CA ILE A 242 2.30 10.47 -10.18
C ILE A 242 3.81 10.43 -9.88
N GLU A 243 4.32 11.37 -9.08
CA GLU A 243 5.69 11.30 -8.55
C GLU A 243 5.90 10.02 -7.73
N SER A 244 4.88 9.59 -6.98
CA SER A 244 4.91 8.33 -6.22
C SER A 244 4.99 7.11 -7.15
N LEU A 245 4.28 7.10 -8.30
CA LEU A 245 4.39 6.04 -9.30
C LEU A 245 5.78 6.01 -9.92
N ASN A 246 6.25 7.15 -10.43
CA ASN A 246 7.60 7.31 -11.00
C ASN A 246 8.69 6.87 -10.02
N GLY A 247 8.59 7.30 -8.76
CA GLY A 247 9.49 6.90 -7.69
C GLY A 247 9.41 5.39 -7.38
N THR A 248 8.22 4.80 -7.41
CA THR A 248 8.01 3.35 -7.22
C THR A 248 8.67 2.56 -8.34
N ILE A 249 8.46 2.93 -9.60
CA ILE A 249 9.07 2.27 -10.77
C ILE A 249 10.59 2.26 -10.62
N LYS A 250 11.20 3.41 -10.36
CA LYS A 250 12.65 3.55 -10.24
C LYS A 250 13.25 2.86 -9.01
N THR A 251 12.51 2.74 -7.92
CA THR A 251 13.00 2.13 -6.67
C THR A 251 12.70 0.64 -6.54
N GLU A 252 11.58 0.16 -7.07
CA GLU A 252 11.24 -1.27 -7.01
C GLU A 252 11.87 -2.06 -8.17
N TRP A 253 12.10 -1.41 -9.32
CA TRP A 253 12.77 -1.97 -10.50
C TRP A 253 13.98 -1.13 -10.95
N PRO A 254 15.02 -1.00 -10.10
CA PRO A 254 16.15 -0.10 -10.35
C PRO A 254 16.98 -0.48 -11.59
N TYR A 255 16.92 -1.73 -12.05
CA TYR A 255 17.62 -2.18 -13.25
C TYR A 255 17.16 -1.45 -14.51
N LEU A 256 15.92 -0.94 -14.56
CA LEU A 256 15.42 -0.13 -15.67
C LEU A 256 16.30 1.10 -15.94
N LEU A 257 16.90 1.66 -14.88
CA LEU A 257 17.77 2.84 -15.00
C LEU A 257 19.11 2.55 -15.70
N ALA A 258 19.49 1.28 -15.81
CA ALA A 258 20.73 0.85 -16.45
C ALA A 258 20.54 0.39 -17.92
N ILE A 259 19.29 0.31 -18.40
CA ILE A 259 18.98 -0.09 -19.76
C ILE A 259 19.41 1.01 -20.73
N THR A 260 20.19 0.63 -21.76
CA THR A 260 20.70 1.57 -22.77
C THR A 260 19.97 1.46 -24.12
N ASP A 261 19.24 0.37 -24.34
CA ASP A 261 18.47 0.13 -25.57
C ASP A 261 16.99 0.53 -25.36
N PRO A 262 16.45 1.49 -26.14
CA PRO A 262 15.06 1.91 -26.03
C PRO A 262 14.02 0.81 -26.28
N ALA A 263 14.31 -0.17 -27.14
CA ALA A 263 13.41 -1.29 -27.43
C ALA A 263 13.34 -2.23 -26.21
N VAL A 264 14.48 -2.51 -25.59
CA VAL A 264 14.55 -3.29 -24.35
C VAL A 264 13.83 -2.54 -23.21
N LEU A 265 14.05 -1.23 -23.09
CA LEU A 265 13.35 -0.43 -22.08
C LEU A 265 11.82 -0.52 -22.23
N ARG A 266 11.31 -0.42 -23.46
CA ARG A 266 9.86 -0.54 -23.72
C ARG A 266 9.32 -1.91 -23.31
N ALA A 267 9.98 -2.99 -23.73
CA ALA A 267 9.57 -4.34 -23.38
C ALA A 267 9.60 -4.60 -21.88
N GLU A 268 10.62 -4.10 -21.17
CA GLU A 268 10.72 -4.24 -19.72
C GLU A 268 9.66 -3.38 -18.97
N LEU A 269 9.32 -2.21 -19.50
CA LEU A 269 8.23 -1.40 -18.94
C LEU A 269 6.87 -2.09 -19.08
N ASP A 270 6.61 -2.82 -20.17
CA ASP A 270 5.39 -3.64 -20.32
C ASP A 270 5.32 -4.72 -19.24
N VAL A 271 6.43 -5.41 -18.97
CA VAL A 271 6.52 -6.43 -17.91
C VAL A 271 6.30 -5.80 -16.54
N VAL A 272 6.92 -4.66 -16.29
CA VAL A 272 6.80 -3.94 -15.02
C VAL A 272 5.38 -3.39 -14.82
N GLN A 273 4.74 -2.85 -15.87
CA GLN A 273 3.35 -2.41 -15.83
C GLN A 273 2.41 -3.56 -15.46
N HIS A 274 2.60 -4.73 -16.09
CA HIS A 274 1.82 -5.92 -15.74
C HIS A 274 2.02 -6.32 -14.27
N ALA A 275 3.26 -6.38 -13.80
CA ALA A 275 3.57 -6.70 -12.41
C ALA A 275 3.00 -5.66 -11.43
N TYR A 276 3.08 -4.37 -11.76
CA TYR A 276 2.52 -3.29 -10.97
C TYR A 276 0.99 -3.41 -10.84
N ASN A 277 0.30 -3.66 -11.96
CA ASN A 277 -1.15 -3.69 -12.00
C ASN A 277 -1.76 -4.98 -11.45
N SER A 278 -1.11 -6.15 -11.67
CA SER A 278 -1.71 -7.45 -11.38
C SER A 278 -1.14 -8.13 -10.12
N VAL A 279 0.07 -7.76 -9.69
CA VAL A 279 0.77 -8.48 -8.61
C VAL A 279 1.02 -7.59 -7.41
N ARG A 280 1.39 -6.34 -7.63
CA ARG A 280 1.77 -5.41 -6.56
C ARG A 280 0.56 -4.97 -5.74
N LEU A 281 0.62 -5.17 -4.41
CA LEU A 281 -0.38 -4.63 -3.50
C LEU A 281 -0.14 -3.15 -3.23
N HIS A 282 -1.16 -2.31 -3.43
CA HIS A 282 -1.05 -0.87 -3.29
C HIS A 282 -1.69 -0.38 -1.97
N GLN A 283 -0.88 0.31 -1.12
CA GLN A 283 -1.33 0.79 0.19
C GLN A 283 -2.50 1.78 0.10
N GLY A 284 -2.49 2.69 -0.87
CA GLY A 284 -3.49 3.75 -1.02
C GLY A 284 -4.89 3.26 -1.30
N ILE A 285 -5.04 2.02 -1.82
CA ILE A 285 -6.31 1.36 -2.12
C ILE A 285 -6.58 0.15 -1.21
N GLY A 286 -6.01 0.14 0.00
CA GLY A 286 -6.27 -0.89 0.99
C GLY A 286 -5.61 -2.24 0.73
N TYR A 287 -4.43 -2.24 0.10
CA TYR A 287 -3.63 -3.43 -0.19
C TYR A 287 -4.37 -4.46 -1.06
N VAL A 288 -4.98 -3.99 -2.11
CA VAL A 288 -5.43 -4.76 -3.27
C VAL A 288 -4.53 -4.45 -4.45
N THR A 289 -4.61 -5.22 -5.54
CA THR A 289 -3.91 -4.87 -6.77
C THR A 289 -4.65 -3.74 -7.50
N PRO A 290 -3.96 -2.90 -8.28
CA PRO A 290 -4.63 -1.88 -9.10
C PRO A 290 -5.72 -2.46 -10.01
N ASN A 291 -5.49 -3.59 -10.65
CA ASN A 291 -6.49 -4.25 -11.50
C ASN A 291 -7.73 -4.68 -10.69
N ASP A 292 -7.55 -5.28 -9.50
CA ASP A 292 -8.68 -5.66 -8.66
C ASP A 292 -9.54 -4.46 -8.22
N GLU A 293 -8.89 -3.34 -7.90
CA GLU A 293 -9.62 -2.11 -7.56
C GLU A 293 -10.34 -1.55 -8.79
N HIS A 294 -9.64 -1.48 -9.93
CA HIS A 294 -10.16 -0.93 -11.18
C HIS A 294 -11.38 -1.69 -11.70
N GLU A 295 -11.37 -3.00 -11.57
CA GLU A 295 -12.47 -3.90 -11.99
C GLU A 295 -13.55 -4.08 -10.89
N GLY A 296 -13.51 -3.30 -9.81
CA GLY A 296 -14.52 -3.30 -8.75
C GLY A 296 -14.45 -4.50 -7.79
N ARG A 297 -13.40 -5.34 -7.86
CA ARG A 297 -13.22 -6.48 -6.95
C ARG A 297 -12.63 -6.09 -5.58
N GLY A 298 -12.09 -4.88 -5.46
CA GLY A 298 -11.34 -4.45 -4.30
C GLY A 298 -12.11 -4.56 -2.98
N GLU A 299 -13.39 -4.13 -2.95
CA GLU A 299 -14.19 -4.20 -1.72
C GLU A 299 -14.51 -5.64 -1.31
N ALA A 300 -14.81 -6.53 -2.27
CA ALA A 300 -15.03 -7.95 -1.97
C ALA A 300 -13.78 -8.61 -1.36
N ILE A 301 -12.58 -8.27 -1.86
CA ILE A 301 -11.31 -8.77 -1.34
C ILE A 301 -11.07 -8.23 0.09
N ARG A 302 -11.32 -6.94 0.33
CA ARG A 302 -11.22 -6.34 1.67
C ARG A 302 -12.19 -6.97 2.65
N GLN A 303 -13.43 -7.27 2.22
CA GLN A 303 -14.43 -7.96 3.04
C GLN A 303 -14.01 -9.40 3.35
N ALA A 304 -13.59 -10.18 2.35
CA ALA A 304 -13.10 -11.54 2.54
C ALA A 304 -11.91 -11.60 3.53
N ARG A 305 -11.05 -10.58 3.51
CA ARG A 305 -9.97 -10.43 4.47
C ARG A 305 -10.48 -10.21 5.90
N ARG A 306 -11.50 -9.33 6.09
CA ARG A 306 -12.13 -9.11 7.41
C ARG A 306 -12.74 -10.40 7.96
N ASP A 307 -13.46 -11.12 7.11
CA ASP A 307 -14.12 -12.38 7.48
C ASP A 307 -13.09 -13.48 7.81
N GLY A 308 -12.01 -13.56 7.02
CA GLY A 308 -10.89 -14.45 7.27
C GLY A 308 -10.23 -14.17 8.62
N MET A 309 -10.01 -12.90 8.98
CA MET A 309 -9.48 -12.51 10.29
C MET A 309 -10.39 -12.96 11.44
N ALA A 310 -11.70 -12.81 11.30
CA ALA A 310 -12.68 -13.24 12.31
C ALA A 310 -12.68 -14.78 12.47
N LYS A 311 -12.72 -15.52 11.35
CA LYS A 311 -12.66 -16.98 11.33
C LYS A 311 -11.36 -17.50 11.93
N ALA A 312 -10.22 -16.94 11.56
CA ALA A 312 -8.91 -17.33 12.10
C ALA A 312 -8.82 -17.09 13.61
N ARG A 313 -9.41 -16.00 14.12
CA ARG A 313 -9.50 -15.76 15.57
C ARG A 313 -10.29 -16.87 16.30
N LEU A 314 -11.45 -17.25 15.78
CA LEU A 314 -12.28 -18.31 16.37
C LEU A 314 -11.54 -19.67 16.34
N HIS A 315 -10.89 -19.99 15.22
CA HIS A 315 -10.09 -21.20 15.09
C HIS A 315 -8.97 -21.28 16.13
N ARG A 316 -8.21 -20.18 16.32
CA ARG A 316 -7.16 -20.12 17.37
C ARG A 316 -7.73 -20.33 18.77
N LEU A 317 -8.87 -19.70 19.08
CA LEU A 317 -9.54 -19.87 20.38
C LEU A 317 -9.94 -21.33 20.62
N ALA A 318 -10.55 -21.98 19.65
CA ALA A 318 -10.94 -23.40 19.75
C ALA A 318 -9.71 -24.29 19.94
N ARG A 319 -8.66 -24.08 19.15
CA ARG A 319 -7.41 -24.85 19.24
C ARG A 319 -6.76 -24.76 20.61
N HIS A 320 -6.57 -23.54 21.13
CA HIS A 320 -5.95 -23.34 22.43
C HIS A 320 -6.82 -23.83 23.61
N ARG A 321 -8.16 -23.87 23.47
CA ARG A 321 -9.02 -24.50 24.48
C ARG A 321 -8.81 -26.01 24.52
N ALA A 322 -8.85 -26.67 23.37
CA ALA A 322 -8.61 -28.09 23.26
C ALA A 322 -7.23 -28.50 23.80
N GLU A 323 -6.19 -27.73 23.51
CA GLU A 323 -4.84 -27.98 24.04
C GLU A 323 -4.77 -27.84 25.56
N ARG A 324 -5.51 -26.92 26.18
CA ARG A 324 -5.57 -26.77 27.64
C ARG A 324 -6.35 -27.88 28.30
N GLU A 325 -7.42 -28.36 27.68
CA GLU A 325 -8.21 -29.48 28.19
C GLU A 325 -7.41 -30.79 28.17
N ASN A 326 -6.53 -30.96 27.18
CA ASN A 326 -5.67 -32.14 27.04
C ASN A 326 -4.36 -32.06 27.85
N GLN A 327 -4.03 -30.95 28.50
CA GLN A 327 -2.88 -30.85 29.40
C GLN A 327 -3.24 -31.45 30.77
N PRO A 328 -2.44 -32.41 31.30
CA PRO A 328 -2.68 -32.91 32.63
C PRO A 328 -2.62 -31.77 33.64
N ASN A 329 -3.61 -31.68 34.51
CA ASN A 329 -3.72 -30.63 35.53
C ASN A 329 -2.48 -30.70 36.45
N PRO A 330 -1.61 -29.67 36.48
CA PRO A 330 -0.42 -29.70 37.33
C PRO A 330 -0.73 -29.61 38.84
N ARG A 331 -2.01 -29.70 39.22
CA ARG A 331 -2.49 -29.65 40.63
C ARG A 331 -3.06 -30.99 41.15
N THR A 332 -2.96 -32.06 40.36
CA THR A 332 -3.28 -33.39 40.88
C THR A 332 -1.99 -34.01 41.43
N PRO A 333 -1.96 -34.40 42.72
CA PRO A 333 -0.77 -34.95 43.39
C PRO A 333 -0.31 -36.25 42.80
#